data_473c04863cfaea493e5d811990e38a19
#
_entry.id   473c04863cfaea493e5d811990e38a19
#
_cell.length_a   1.000
_cell.length_b   1.000
_cell.length_c   1.000
_cell.angle_alpha   90.00
_cell.angle_beta   90.00
_cell.angle_gamma   90.00
#
_symmetry.space_group_name_H-M   'P 1'
#
loop_
_entity.id
_entity.type
_entity.pdbx_description
1 polymer ?
#
loop_
_entity_poly.entity_id
_entity_poly.type
_entity_poly.pdbx_seq_one_letter_code
_entity_poly.pdbx_strand_id
1 'polypeptide(L)'
;VTAFASLIGAGGAPRASIELGRGNFKKAERILGTSAAFLVAIALTLTVILQATKEPVLRAFGASDANIGYAVDFITIYLVGTVFVQLTLGLNNFISAQGKTTIAMTSVLIGTGTSIILDPVFIFVLGWGVKGAAVANVIAQLISSVWIILFLASGRSAIRLRPSNIRFNRVIVPILTLGLAPFIMQITECLINVVFNVGLQRYGGDDYVTSMTIITSLMQVVSVLTNGFQQGIQPIIGFNFGARRMDRVRQAIRVAFIAQITSATVLVSILAAFPSVFAAWFTSSPEVIGIVTRMMPVFVAGWGVFGIQMGAQCALVGMGQAKQSVFLAIFRKIIMLVPLALTLPHWIGVTGIFLAEPISDATSGIVAGILFYVTYRSLTRADDAKNR
;
A
#
# COMPACT_ATOMS: atom_id res chain seq x y z
N VAL A 1 6.36 -1.91 -9.69
CA VAL A 1 7.09 -0.69 -9.30
C VAL A 1 6.74 -0.31 -7.86
N THR A 2 5.46 -0.04 -7.55
CA THR A 2 5.00 0.45 -6.23
C THR A 2 5.34 -0.48 -5.05
N ALA A 3 5.28 -1.80 -5.24
CA ALA A 3 5.64 -2.78 -4.22
C ALA A 3 7.09 -2.61 -3.74
N PHE A 4 8.02 -2.37 -4.66
CA PHE A 4 9.43 -2.14 -4.31
C PHE A 4 9.66 -0.79 -3.61
N ALA A 5 8.90 0.25 -3.99
CA ALA A 5 8.92 1.52 -3.26
C ALA A 5 8.44 1.32 -1.81
N SER A 6 7.40 0.51 -1.60
CA SER A 6 6.91 0.17 -0.27
C SER A 6 7.89 -0.70 0.51
N LEU A 7 8.59 -1.64 -0.13
CA LEU A 7 9.63 -2.45 0.50
C LEU A 7 10.68 -1.58 1.21
N ILE A 8 11.12 -0.53 0.55
CA ILE A 8 12.15 0.36 1.09
C ILE A 8 11.53 1.47 1.94
N GLY A 9 10.47 2.14 1.45
CA GLY A 9 9.86 3.29 2.12
C GLY A 9 9.14 2.90 3.41
N ALA A 10 8.22 1.93 3.34
CA ALA A 10 7.47 1.48 4.51
C ALA A 10 8.30 0.62 5.47
N GLY A 11 9.44 0.07 5.03
CA GLY A 11 10.40 -0.59 5.92
C GLY A 11 11.36 0.38 6.59
N GLY A 12 11.83 1.39 5.84
CA GLY A 12 12.83 2.36 6.31
C GLY A 12 12.27 3.46 7.21
N ALA A 13 11.10 3.99 6.88
CA ALA A 13 10.49 5.11 7.60
C ALA A 13 10.21 4.80 9.08
N PRO A 14 9.59 3.66 9.47
CA PRO A 14 9.41 3.32 10.88
C PRO A 14 10.74 3.13 11.61
N ARG A 15 11.75 2.56 10.96
CA ARG A 15 13.10 2.44 11.53
C ARG A 15 13.73 3.79 11.79
N ALA A 16 13.59 4.74 10.86
CA ALA A 16 14.06 6.11 11.04
C ALA A 16 13.33 6.81 12.18
N SER A 17 12.01 6.63 12.30
CA SER A 17 11.19 7.16 13.41
C SER A 17 11.67 6.65 14.76
N ILE A 18 11.96 5.35 14.90
CA ILE A 18 12.50 4.76 16.14
C ILE A 18 13.86 5.37 16.50
N GLU A 19 14.77 5.52 15.53
CA GLU A 19 16.09 6.11 15.78
C GLU A 19 16.00 7.61 16.10
N LEU A 20 15.03 8.33 15.51
CA LEU A 20 14.72 9.71 15.90
C LEU A 20 14.23 9.78 17.36
N GLY A 21 13.36 8.87 17.78
CA GLY A 21 12.90 8.78 19.15
C GLY A 21 14.04 8.49 20.15
N ARG A 22 15.05 7.75 19.72
CA ARG A 22 16.29 7.48 20.49
C ARG A 22 17.26 8.66 20.53
N GLY A 23 16.98 9.74 19.79
CA GLY A 23 17.91 10.86 19.61
C GLY A 23 19.08 10.56 18.66
N ASN A 24 19.07 9.45 17.93
CA ASN A 24 20.15 9.03 17.05
C ASN A 24 19.94 9.52 15.61
N PHE A 25 20.03 10.84 15.43
CA PHE A 25 19.82 11.51 14.14
C PHE A 25 20.78 11.00 13.05
N LYS A 26 22.06 10.76 13.39
CA LYS A 26 23.05 10.26 12.41
C LYS A 26 22.65 8.90 11.84
N LYS A 27 22.11 8.01 12.66
CA LYS A 27 21.65 6.70 12.19
C LYS A 27 20.36 6.81 11.38
N ALA A 28 19.44 7.68 11.75
CA ALA A 28 18.24 7.97 10.98
C ALA A 28 18.57 8.56 9.59
N GLU A 29 19.53 9.50 9.50
CA GLU A 29 20.03 10.02 8.21
C GLU A 29 20.70 8.94 7.37
N ARG A 30 21.44 8.01 7.99
CA ARG A 30 22.03 6.87 7.30
C ARG A 30 20.96 5.91 6.74
N ILE A 31 19.90 5.65 7.50
CA ILE A 31 18.75 4.86 7.02
C ILE A 31 18.13 5.53 5.79
N LEU A 32 17.86 6.84 5.86
CA LEU A 32 17.31 7.61 4.73
C LEU A 32 18.23 7.55 3.50
N GLY A 33 19.52 7.83 3.66
CA GLY A 33 20.50 7.81 2.55
C GLY A 33 20.65 6.43 1.92
N THR A 34 20.72 5.36 2.74
CA THR A 34 20.76 3.98 2.25
C THR A 34 19.46 3.64 1.49
N SER A 35 18.29 4.04 2.02
CA SER A 35 17.01 3.83 1.34
C SER A 35 16.97 4.54 -0.01
N ALA A 36 17.45 5.79 -0.11
CA ALA A 36 17.50 6.51 -1.38
C ALA A 36 18.40 5.80 -2.41
N ALA A 37 19.59 5.30 -1.99
CA ALA A 37 20.47 4.55 -2.87
C ALA A 37 19.83 3.27 -3.42
N PHE A 38 19.15 2.52 -2.55
CA PHE A 38 18.47 1.28 -2.97
C PHE A 38 17.22 1.56 -3.83
N LEU A 39 16.45 2.61 -3.56
CA LEU A 39 15.33 3.01 -4.41
C LEU A 39 15.79 3.32 -5.83
N VAL A 40 16.87 4.07 -5.99
CA VAL A 40 17.44 4.37 -7.31
C VAL A 40 17.97 3.10 -7.98
N ALA A 41 18.72 2.27 -7.28
CA ALA A 41 19.25 1.02 -7.83
C ALA A 41 18.12 0.07 -8.30
N ILE A 42 17.10 -0.12 -7.47
CA ILE A 42 15.93 -0.95 -7.81
C ILE A 42 15.18 -0.33 -9.01
N ALA A 43 15.01 0.99 -9.04
CA ALA A 43 14.34 1.66 -10.14
C ALA A 43 15.06 1.42 -11.47
N LEU A 44 16.39 1.60 -11.50
CA LEU A 44 17.21 1.36 -12.70
C LEU A 44 17.15 -0.11 -13.13
N THR A 45 17.26 -1.03 -12.18
CA THR A 45 17.16 -2.47 -12.47
C THR A 45 15.78 -2.82 -13.05
N LEU A 46 14.70 -2.33 -12.44
CA LEU A 46 13.34 -2.56 -12.93
C LEU A 46 13.13 -1.93 -14.31
N THR A 47 13.65 -0.73 -14.53
CA THR A 47 13.55 -0.07 -15.85
C THR A 47 14.21 -0.92 -16.92
N VAL A 48 15.42 -1.41 -16.70
CA VAL A 48 16.14 -2.24 -17.68
C VAL A 48 15.42 -3.56 -17.94
N ILE A 49 15.03 -4.27 -16.87
CA ILE A 49 14.33 -5.57 -16.99
C ILE A 49 12.99 -5.39 -17.70
N LEU A 50 12.17 -4.44 -17.25
CA LEU A 50 10.83 -4.24 -17.79
C LEU A 50 10.85 -3.66 -19.21
N GLN A 51 11.83 -2.84 -19.58
CA GLN A 51 12.02 -2.39 -20.96
C GLN A 51 12.36 -3.56 -21.89
N ALA A 52 13.21 -4.49 -21.43
CA ALA A 52 13.58 -5.67 -22.20
C ALA A 52 12.43 -6.69 -22.34
N THR A 53 11.53 -6.75 -21.34
CA THR A 53 10.46 -7.76 -21.28
C THR A 53 9.06 -7.16 -21.42
N LYS A 54 8.93 -5.91 -21.84
CA LYS A 54 7.63 -5.18 -21.87
C LYS A 54 6.56 -5.88 -22.70
N GLU A 55 6.88 -6.33 -23.90
CA GLU A 55 5.91 -6.95 -24.78
C GLU A 55 5.39 -8.31 -24.27
N PRO A 56 6.26 -9.29 -23.91
CA PRO A 56 5.78 -10.53 -23.32
C PRO A 56 5.00 -10.30 -22.01
N VAL A 57 5.42 -9.35 -21.19
CA VAL A 57 4.69 -9.01 -19.95
C VAL A 57 3.30 -8.45 -20.27
N LEU A 58 3.19 -7.49 -21.18
CA LEU A 58 1.90 -6.91 -21.57
C LEU A 58 0.95 -7.95 -22.16
N ARG A 59 1.46 -8.86 -23.00
CA ARG A 59 0.67 -9.99 -23.54
C ARG A 59 0.20 -10.94 -22.45
N ALA A 60 1.04 -11.26 -21.48
CA ALA A 60 0.68 -12.08 -20.33
C ALA A 60 -0.41 -11.43 -19.45
N PHE A 61 -0.48 -10.10 -19.42
CA PHE A 61 -1.54 -9.34 -18.73
C PHE A 61 -2.78 -9.08 -19.62
N GLY A 62 -2.88 -9.68 -20.79
CA GLY A 62 -4.08 -9.65 -21.61
C GLY A 62 -4.13 -8.57 -22.70
N ALA A 63 -2.98 -7.95 -23.04
CA ALA A 63 -2.94 -7.03 -24.18
C ALA A 63 -3.19 -7.80 -25.50
N SER A 64 -4.23 -7.37 -26.24
CA SER A 64 -4.57 -7.90 -27.56
C SER A 64 -3.68 -7.30 -28.64
N ASP A 65 -3.63 -7.94 -29.83
CA ASP A 65 -2.88 -7.43 -30.98
C ASP A 65 -3.35 -6.03 -31.41
N ALA A 66 -4.62 -5.69 -31.17
CA ALA A 66 -5.17 -4.37 -31.46
C ALA A 66 -4.65 -3.27 -30.49
N ASN A 67 -4.34 -3.62 -29.24
CA ASN A 67 -4.00 -2.65 -28.20
C ASN A 67 -2.53 -2.66 -27.81
N ILE A 68 -1.76 -3.69 -28.19
CA ILE A 68 -0.37 -3.88 -27.77
C ILE A 68 0.52 -2.68 -28.13
N GLY A 69 0.32 -2.08 -29.30
CA GLY A 69 1.10 -0.91 -29.74
C GLY A 69 0.96 0.28 -28.78
N TYR A 70 -0.27 0.63 -28.42
CA TYR A 70 -0.53 1.71 -27.44
C TYR A 70 0.00 1.39 -26.06
N ALA A 71 -0.13 0.13 -25.63
CA ALA A 71 0.38 -0.32 -24.34
C ALA A 71 1.91 -0.27 -24.27
N VAL A 72 2.61 -0.68 -25.34
CA VAL A 72 4.07 -0.60 -25.46
C VAL A 72 4.54 0.85 -25.47
N ASP A 73 3.87 1.73 -26.20
CA ASP A 73 4.19 3.16 -26.24
C ASP A 73 4.08 3.79 -24.84
N PHE A 74 2.96 3.53 -24.15
CA PHE A 74 2.73 4.03 -22.79
C PHE A 74 3.80 3.53 -21.82
N ILE A 75 3.99 2.19 -21.75
CA ILE A 75 4.87 1.58 -20.77
C ILE A 75 6.34 1.98 -21.01
N THR A 76 6.74 2.16 -22.28
CA THR A 76 8.10 2.57 -22.63
C THR A 76 8.45 3.93 -22.01
N ILE A 77 7.54 4.89 -22.12
CA ILE A 77 7.71 6.24 -21.53
C ILE A 77 7.61 6.18 -20.02
N TYR A 78 6.59 5.47 -19.50
CA TYR A 78 6.34 5.36 -18.05
C TYR A 78 7.52 4.73 -17.31
N LEU A 79 8.16 3.71 -17.89
CA LEU A 79 9.31 3.04 -17.29
C LEU A 79 10.56 3.95 -17.14
N VAL A 80 10.74 4.94 -18.01
CA VAL A 80 11.78 5.96 -17.83
C VAL A 80 11.52 6.77 -16.55
N GLY A 81 10.26 7.00 -16.21
CA GLY A 81 9.85 7.67 -14.99
C GLY A 81 9.92 6.83 -13.71
N THR A 82 10.26 5.54 -13.79
CA THR A 82 10.27 4.62 -12.63
C THR A 82 11.11 5.14 -11.47
N VAL A 83 12.23 5.81 -11.75
CA VAL A 83 13.10 6.41 -10.72
C VAL A 83 12.34 7.46 -9.92
N PHE A 84 11.58 8.32 -10.58
CA PHE A 84 10.80 9.36 -9.92
C PHE A 84 9.66 8.78 -9.09
N VAL A 85 8.97 7.76 -9.61
CA VAL A 85 7.92 7.02 -8.88
C VAL A 85 8.49 6.39 -7.60
N GLN A 86 9.63 5.69 -7.72
CA GLN A 86 10.29 5.07 -6.58
C GLN A 86 10.73 6.09 -5.52
N LEU A 87 11.32 7.19 -5.94
CA LEU A 87 11.73 8.25 -5.02
C LEU A 87 10.54 8.94 -4.38
N THR A 88 9.49 9.26 -5.14
CA THR A 88 8.27 9.87 -4.62
C THR A 88 7.62 9.00 -3.55
N LEU A 89 7.29 7.76 -3.87
CA LEU A 89 6.58 6.86 -2.95
C LEU A 89 7.47 6.42 -1.79
N GLY A 90 8.75 6.11 -2.06
CA GLY A 90 9.68 5.61 -1.06
C GLY A 90 10.10 6.68 -0.06
N LEU A 91 10.52 7.87 -0.54
CA LEU A 91 11.05 8.92 0.33
C LEU A 91 9.94 9.73 1.04
N ASN A 92 8.73 9.80 0.49
CA ASN A 92 7.61 10.49 1.14
C ASN A 92 7.28 9.90 2.52
N ASN A 93 7.45 8.59 2.70
CA ASN A 93 7.30 7.93 3.98
C ASN A 93 8.27 8.46 5.05
N PHE A 94 9.48 8.91 4.66
CA PHE A 94 10.45 9.50 5.59
C PHE A 94 10.08 10.92 6.00
N ILE A 95 9.32 11.65 5.20
CA ILE A 95 8.76 12.96 5.60
C ILE A 95 7.69 12.74 6.68
N SER A 96 6.80 11.77 6.46
CA SER A 96 5.78 11.36 7.44
C SER A 96 6.42 10.85 8.74
N ALA A 97 7.52 10.10 8.65
CA ALA A 97 8.27 9.56 9.78
C ALA A 97 8.83 10.62 10.73
N GLN A 98 8.98 11.86 10.26
CA GLN A 98 9.40 13.03 11.05
C GLN A 98 8.21 13.78 11.68
N GLY A 99 6.98 13.29 11.54
CA GLY A 99 5.76 13.97 11.97
C GLY A 99 5.31 15.10 11.04
N LYS A 100 5.94 15.28 9.87
CA LYS A 100 5.62 16.35 8.91
C LYS A 100 4.63 15.89 7.84
N THR A 101 3.50 15.32 8.26
CA THR A 101 2.48 14.74 7.40
C THR A 101 1.87 15.74 6.42
N THR A 102 1.73 17.02 6.81
CA THR A 102 1.24 18.09 5.91
C THR A 102 2.18 18.26 4.71
N ILE A 103 3.49 18.22 4.91
CA ILE A 103 4.48 18.35 3.82
C ILE A 103 4.45 17.09 2.94
N ALA A 104 4.31 15.92 3.54
CA ALA A 104 4.13 14.68 2.82
C ALA A 104 2.85 14.70 1.95
N MET A 105 1.74 15.23 2.48
CA MET A 105 0.51 15.44 1.73
C MET A 105 0.70 16.43 0.58
N THR A 106 1.40 17.55 0.83
CA THR A 106 1.66 18.56 -0.21
C THR A 106 2.40 17.97 -1.41
N SER A 107 3.35 17.04 -1.19
CA SER A 107 4.05 16.37 -2.30
C SER A 107 3.11 15.52 -3.18
N VAL A 108 2.13 14.87 -2.57
CA VAL A 108 1.10 14.10 -3.30
C VAL A 108 0.18 15.05 -4.07
N LEU A 109 -0.27 16.14 -3.43
CA LEU A 109 -1.12 17.14 -4.09
C LEU A 109 -0.41 17.83 -5.27
N ILE A 110 0.89 18.11 -5.15
CA ILE A 110 1.70 18.64 -6.26
C ILE A 110 1.74 17.62 -7.42
N GLY A 111 2.03 16.37 -7.14
CA GLY A 111 2.06 15.32 -8.17
C GLY A 111 0.70 15.14 -8.86
N THR A 112 -0.36 14.94 -8.06
CA THR A 112 -1.71 14.74 -8.59
C THR A 112 -2.23 15.98 -9.30
N GLY A 113 -2.04 17.18 -8.73
CA GLY A 113 -2.45 18.43 -9.36
C GLY A 113 -1.74 18.68 -10.70
N THR A 114 -0.45 18.38 -10.77
CA THR A 114 0.31 18.45 -12.01
C THR A 114 -0.25 17.48 -13.06
N SER A 115 -0.55 16.24 -12.68
CA SER A 115 -1.16 15.25 -13.59
C SER A 115 -2.50 15.72 -14.13
N ILE A 116 -3.39 16.19 -13.25
CA ILE A 116 -4.73 16.72 -13.64
C ILE A 116 -4.64 17.85 -14.67
N ILE A 117 -3.61 18.70 -14.57
CA ILE A 117 -3.41 19.82 -15.50
C ILE A 117 -2.75 19.33 -16.80
N LEU A 118 -1.72 18.49 -16.69
CA LEU A 118 -0.93 18.10 -17.86
C LEU A 118 -1.59 17.01 -18.70
N ASP A 119 -2.37 16.09 -18.09
CA ASP A 119 -3.05 15.03 -18.84
C ASP A 119 -3.94 15.58 -19.95
N PRO A 120 -4.89 16.52 -19.69
CA PRO A 120 -5.70 17.11 -20.78
C PRO A 120 -4.86 17.85 -21.82
N VAL A 121 -3.81 18.56 -21.40
CA VAL A 121 -2.96 19.33 -22.32
C VAL A 121 -2.23 18.38 -23.28
N PHE A 122 -1.58 17.34 -22.78
CA PHE A 122 -0.82 16.43 -23.64
C PHE A 122 -1.69 15.47 -24.43
N ILE A 123 -2.83 15.05 -23.88
CA ILE A 123 -3.74 14.13 -24.56
C ILE A 123 -4.52 14.84 -25.67
N PHE A 124 -5.15 15.99 -25.34
CA PHE A 124 -6.12 16.62 -26.24
C PHE A 124 -5.54 17.85 -26.97
N VAL A 125 -4.83 18.76 -26.28
CA VAL A 125 -4.34 20.00 -26.92
C VAL A 125 -3.14 19.69 -27.83
N LEU A 126 -2.18 18.87 -27.36
CA LEU A 126 -1.03 18.46 -28.18
C LEU A 126 -1.32 17.24 -29.06
N GLY A 127 -2.45 16.57 -28.85
CA GLY A 127 -2.86 15.42 -29.65
C GLY A 127 -1.97 14.16 -29.51
N TRP A 128 -1.18 14.07 -28.44
CA TRP A 128 -0.27 12.94 -28.22
C TRP A 128 -0.96 11.67 -27.73
N GLY A 129 -2.27 11.74 -27.40
CA GLY A 129 -3.05 10.58 -26.97
C GLY A 129 -2.40 9.83 -25.79
N VAL A 130 -2.26 8.52 -25.94
CA VAL A 130 -1.73 7.64 -24.89
C VAL A 130 -0.29 7.98 -24.49
N LYS A 131 0.55 8.39 -25.44
CA LYS A 131 1.92 8.86 -25.15
C LYS A 131 1.91 10.12 -24.29
N GLY A 132 0.98 11.02 -24.55
CA GLY A 132 0.78 12.25 -23.79
C GLY A 132 0.48 11.97 -22.33
N ALA A 133 -0.43 11.04 -22.04
CA ALA A 133 -0.73 10.60 -20.68
C ALA A 133 0.50 10.03 -19.94
N ALA A 134 1.32 9.24 -20.63
CA ALA A 134 2.55 8.69 -20.04
C ALA A 134 3.55 9.80 -19.71
N VAL A 135 3.77 10.75 -20.61
CA VAL A 135 4.67 11.90 -20.39
C VAL A 135 4.18 12.79 -19.25
N ALA A 136 2.88 13.11 -19.21
CA ALA A 136 2.30 13.91 -18.14
C ALA A 136 2.51 13.27 -16.76
N ASN A 137 2.29 11.96 -16.67
CA ASN A 137 2.52 11.20 -15.44
C ASN A 137 3.99 11.24 -15.01
N VAL A 138 4.94 11.03 -15.94
CA VAL A 138 6.39 11.09 -15.64
C VAL A 138 6.78 12.47 -15.15
N ILE A 139 6.29 13.55 -15.77
CA ILE A 139 6.57 14.92 -15.34
C ILE A 139 5.98 15.20 -13.96
N ALA A 140 4.77 14.75 -13.69
CA ALA A 140 4.14 14.89 -12.39
C ALA A 140 4.94 14.20 -11.27
N GLN A 141 5.43 12.98 -11.53
CA GLN A 141 6.29 12.24 -10.59
C GLN A 141 7.67 12.89 -10.43
N LEU A 142 8.24 13.43 -11.51
CA LEU A 142 9.48 14.20 -11.46
C LEU A 142 9.34 15.41 -10.54
N ILE A 143 8.31 16.24 -10.73
CA ILE A 143 8.08 17.45 -9.93
C ILE A 143 7.87 17.07 -8.45
N SER A 144 7.07 16.04 -8.17
CA SER A 144 6.84 15.54 -6.83
C SER A 144 8.13 15.02 -6.18
N SER A 145 8.94 14.25 -6.91
CA SER A 145 10.22 13.71 -6.41
C SER A 145 11.23 14.83 -6.11
N VAL A 146 11.31 15.83 -6.99
CA VAL A 146 12.17 17.02 -6.77
C VAL A 146 11.75 17.76 -5.50
N TRP A 147 10.45 18.00 -5.32
CA TRP A 147 9.93 18.61 -4.09
C TRP A 147 10.36 17.85 -2.83
N ILE A 148 10.20 16.52 -2.82
CA ILE A 148 10.57 15.65 -1.70
C ILE A 148 12.08 15.72 -1.42
N ILE A 149 12.90 15.63 -2.47
CA ILE A 149 14.36 15.69 -2.34
C ILE A 149 14.81 17.05 -1.81
N LEU A 150 14.28 18.15 -2.35
CA LEU A 150 14.59 19.50 -1.89
C LEU A 150 14.21 19.69 -0.42
N PHE A 151 13.05 19.20 0.00
CA PHE A 151 12.64 19.23 1.40
C PHE A 151 13.60 18.42 2.28
N LEU A 152 13.92 17.18 1.92
CA LEU A 152 14.80 16.29 2.69
C LEU A 152 16.27 16.79 2.71
N ALA A 153 16.70 17.51 1.69
CA ALA A 153 18.02 18.14 1.66
C ALA A 153 18.07 19.46 2.46
N SER A 154 16.92 20.09 2.70
CA SER A 154 16.83 21.38 3.35
C SER A 154 17.12 21.31 4.86
N GLY A 155 17.43 22.49 5.46
CA GLY A 155 17.57 22.65 6.91
C GLY A 155 16.27 22.48 7.72
N ARG A 156 15.11 22.37 7.03
CA ARG A 156 13.80 22.19 7.66
C ARG A 156 13.49 20.72 7.99
N SER A 157 14.25 19.77 7.41
CA SER A 157 14.13 18.34 7.67
C SER A 157 14.90 17.97 8.95
N ALA A 158 14.29 17.18 9.84
CA ALA A 158 14.95 16.68 11.06
C ALA A 158 16.04 15.63 10.71
N ILE A 159 15.82 14.85 9.64
CA ILE A 159 16.81 13.95 9.05
C ILE A 159 17.12 14.45 7.63
N ARG A 160 18.38 14.71 7.35
CA ARG A 160 18.79 15.29 6.08
C ARG A 160 19.28 14.23 5.10
N LEU A 161 18.83 14.34 3.87
CA LEU A 161 19.38 13.56 2.77
C LEU A 161 20.73 14.20 2.35
N ARG A 162 21.83 13.66 2.91
CA ARG A 162 23.18 14.12 2.57
C ARG A 162 23.78 13.21 1.52
N PRO A 163 24.46 13.73 0.48
CA PRO A 163 25.14 12.91 -0.53
C PRO A 163 26.11 11.88 0.08
N SER A 164 26.78 12.25 1.19
CA SER A 164 27.70 11.37 1.92
C SER A 164 27.04 10.13 2.52
N ASN A 165 25.73 10.17 2.77
CA ASN A 165 24.95 9.07 3.34
C ASN A 165 24.28 8.18 2.26
N ILE A 166 24.28 8.61 0.98
CA ILE A 166 23.74 7.83 -0.15
C ILE A 166 24.76 6.74 -0.50
N ARG A 167 24.71 5.64 0.26
CA ARG A 167 25.64 4.51 0.11
C ARG A 167 24.93 3.19 0.37
N PHE A 168 25.37 2.15 -0.28
CA PHE A 168 24.96 0.78 0.04
C PHE A 168 25.57 0.37 1.39
N ASN A 169 24.70 0.07 2.36
CA ASN A 169 25.10 -0.26 3.72
C ASN A 169 24.28 -1.44 4.25
N ARG A 170 24.85 -2.21 5.19
CA ARG A 170 24.16 -3.34 5.87
C ARG A 170 22.92 -2.91 6.65
N VAL A 171 22.73 -1.62 6.89
CA VAL A 171 21.48 -1.05 7.45
C VAL A 171 20.25 -1.37 6.58
N ILE A 172 20.46 -1.75 5.31
CA ILE A 172 19.36 -2.19 4.42
C ILE A 172 18.67 -3.46 4.93
N VAL A 173 19.37 -4.39 5.56
CA VAL A 173 18.78 -5.68 5.99
C VAL A 173 17.58 -5.50 6.93
N PRO A 174 17.67 -4.73 8.04
CA PRO A 174 16.50 -4.47 8.85
C PRO A 174 15.40 -3.63 8.16
N ILE A 175 15.75 -2.83 7.15
CA ILE A 175 14.77 -2.11 6.32
C ILE A 175 13.98 -3.12 5.48
N LEU A 176 14.68 -3.98 4.74
CA LEU A 176 14.05 -5.02 3.91
C LEU A 176 13.16 -5.96 4.74
N THR A 177 13.64 -6.42 5.89
CA THR A 177 12.85 -7.32 6.74
C THR A 177 11.54 -6.71 7.22
N LEU A 178 11.51 -5.41 7.54
CA LEU A 178 10.29 -4.73 7.95
C LEU A 178 9.39 -4.38 6.76
N GLY A 179 9.98 -4.01 5.63
CA GLY A 179 9.28 -3.69 4.40
C GLY A 179 8.76 -4.92 3.64
N LEU A 180 9.19 -6.13 4.00
CA LEU A 180 8.75 -7.36 3.35
C LEU A 180 7.23 -7.59 3.50
N ALA A 181 6.64 -7.19 4.63
CA ALA A 181 5.21 -7.33 4.83
C ALA A 181 4.37 -6.52 3.84
N PRO A 182 4.53 -5.17 3.70
CA PRO A 182 3.80 -4.41 2.70
C PRO A 182 4.16 -4.80 1.26
N PHE A 183 5.37 -5.26 1.01
CA PHE A 183 5.79 -5.80 -0.28
C PHE A 183 5.00 -7.05 -0.67
N ILE A 184 4.93 -8.04 0.23
CA ILE A 184 4.14 -9.27 0.03
C ILE A 184 2.67 -8.91 -0.17
N MET A 185 2.11 -8.02 0.63
CA MET A 185 0.72 -7.59 0.50
C MET A 185 0.43 -7.02 -0.88
N GLN A 186 1.30 -6.19 -1.44
CA GLN A 186 1.10 -5.59 -2.76
C GLN A 186 1.30 -6.57 -3.93
N ILE A 187 2.28 -7.48 -3.83
CA ILE A 187 2.49 -8.49 -4.88
C ILE A 187 1.34 -9.49 -4.89
N THR A 188 0.93 -9.95 -3.72
CA THR A 188 -0.17 -10.92 -3.62
C THR A 188 -1.51 -10.33 -4.05
N GLU A 189 -1.70 -9.01 -3.96
CA GLU A 189 -2.89 -8.34 -4.50
C GLU A 189 -3.03 -8.58 -6.01
N CYS A 190 -1.94 -8.46 -6.77
CA CYS A 190 -1.96 -8.76 -8.21
C CYS A 190 -2.32 -10.23 -8.48
N LEU A 191 -1.76 -11.16 -7.72
CA LEU A 191 -2.07 -12.60 -7.87
C LEU A 191 -3.53 -12.91 -7.54
N ILE A 192 -4.06 -12.30 -6.48
CA ILE A 192 -5.46 -12.49 -6.07
C ILE A 192 -6.42 -11.96 -7.13
N ASN A 193 -6.14 -10.80 -7.73
CA ASN A 193 -6.95 -10.27 -8.82
C ASN A 193 -7.00 -11.22 -10.00
N VAL A 194 -5.88 -11.88 -10.35
CA VAL A 194 -5.86 -12.90 -11.40
C VAL A 194 -6.70 -14.12 -11.00
N VAL A 195 -6.53 -14.64 -9.78
CA VAL A 195 -7.29 -15.79 -9.28
C VAL A 195 -8.79 -15.49 -9.25
N PHE A 196 -9.17 -14.31 -8.78
CA PHE A 196 -10.58 -13.88 -8.76
C PHE A 196 -11.15 -13.76 -10.17
N ASN A 197 -10.46 -13.08 -11.08
CA ASN A 197 -10.95 -12.90 -12.45
C ASN A 197 -11.12 -14.23 -13.18
N VAL A 198 -10.14 -15.12 -13.09
CA VAL A 198 -10.23 -16.48 -13.71
C VAL A 198 -11.37 -17.29 -13.07
N GLY A 199 -11.48 -17.23 -11.74
CA GLY A 199 -12.56 -17.93 -11.02
C GLY A 199 -13.93 -17.36 -11.39
N LEU A 200 -14.11 -16.04 -11.35
CA LEU A 200 -15.37 -15.38 -11.69
C LEU A 200 -15.78 -15.65 -13.14
N GLN A 201 -14.83 -15.56 -14.07
CA GLN A 201 -15.08 -15.88 -15.48
C GLN A 201 -15.59 -17.32 -15.66
N ARG A 202 -14.95 -18.27 -14.94
CA ARG A 202 -15.30 -19.69 -15.04
C ARG A 202 -16.66 -20.04 -14.42
N TYR A 203 -17.00 -19.45 -13.27
CA TYR A 203 -18.19 -19.82 -12.48
C TYR A 203 -19.36 -18.86 -12.62
N GLY A 204 -19.15 -17.63 -13.10
CA GLY A 204 -20.18 -16.60 -13.14
C GLY A 204 -20.29 -15.84 -14.47
N GLY A 205 -19.23 -15.83 -15.29
CA GLY A 205 -19.20 -15.09 -16.56
C GLY A 205 -18.87 -13.60 -16.38
N ASP A 206 -18.99 -12.85 -17.50
CA ASP A 206 -18.52 -11.45 -17.62
C ASP A 206 -19.20 -10.49 -16.64
N ASP A 207 -20.48 -10.67 -16.34
CA ASP A 207 -21.23 -9.80 -15.42
C ASP A 207 -20.70 -9.88 -14.00
N TYR A 208 -20.26 -11.06 -13.55
CA TYR A 208 -19.64 -11.22 -12.23
C TYR A 208 -18.22 -10.65 -12.19
N VAL A 209 -17.45 -10.74 -13.27
CA VAL A 209 -16.14 -10.07 -13.38
C VAL A 209 -16.30 -8.55 -13.31
N THR A 210 -17.27 -8.01 -14.07
CA THR A 210 -17.60 -6.59 -14.05
C THR A 210 -18.07 -6.14 -12.66
N SER A 211 -18.92 -6.92 -12.02
CA SER A 211 -19.42 -6.65 -10.66
C SER A 211 -18.29 -6.63 -9.63
N MET A 212 -17.35 -7.59 -9.70
CA MET A 212 -16.17 -7.62 -8.82
C MET A 212 -15.28 -6.39 -9.06
N THR A 213 -15.09 -5.97 -10.30
CA THR A 213 -14.32 -4.76 -10.64
C THR A 213 -14.92 -3.52 -10.00
N ILE A 214 -16.25 -3.39 -10.00
CA ILE A 214 -16.96 -2.29 -9.31
C ILE A 214 -16.74 -2.37 -7.81
N ILE A 215 -16.95 -3.54 -7.20
CA ILE A 215 -16.77 -3.75 -5.76
C ILE A 215 -15.33 -3.42 -5.34
N THR A 216 -14.33 -3.94 -6.03
CA THR A 216 -12.92 -3.67 -5.72
C THR A 216 -12.54 -2.21 -5.92
N SER A 217 -13.11 -1.52 -6.91
CA SER A 217 -12.90 -0.07 -7.11
C SER A 217 -13.44 0.75 -5.94
N LEU A 218 -14.62 0.41 -5.42
CA LEU A 218 -15.20 1.04 -4.24
C LEU A 218 -14.38 0.73 -2.98
N MET A 219 -13.91 -0.51 -2.82
CA MET A 219 -13.05 -0.91 -1.72
C MET A 219 -11.69 -0.22 -1.76
N GLN A 220 -11.20 0.17 -2.92
CA GLN A 220 -9.97 0.96 -3.06
C GLN A 220 -10.10 2.34 -2.41
N VAL A 221 -11.27 2.99 -2.50
CA VAL A 221 -11.54 4.26 -1.80
C VAL A 221 -11.45 4.06 -0.28
N VAL A 222 -12.08 3.00 0.25
CA VAL A 222 -12.01 2.64 1.68
C VAL A 222 -10.55 2.39 2.10
N SER A 223 -9.80 1.66 1.28
CA SER A 223 -8.39 1.34 1.55
C SER A 223 -7.49 2.58 1.59
N VAL A 224 -7.71 3.57 0.72
CA VAL A 224 -6.95 4.83 0.73
C VAL A 224 -7.16 5.59 2.03
N LEU A 225 -8.39 5.66 2.53
CA LEU A 225 -8.70 6.35 3.78
C LEU A 225 -8.08 5.64 5.00
N THR A 226 -8.20 4.31 5.07
CA THR A 226 -7.63 3.53 6.17
C THR A 226 -6.10 3.53 6.16
N ASN A 227 -5.48 3.49 4.98
CA ASN A 227 -4.02 3.65 4.82
C ASN A 227 -3.55 5.05 5.25
N GLY A 228 -4.36 6.10 5.03
CA GLY A 228 -4.07 7.45 5.51
C GLY A 228 -3.93 7.51 7.04
N PHE A 229 -4.84 6.89 7.79
CA PHE A 229 -4.73 6.76 9.25
C PHE A 229 -3.47 6.02 9.67
N GLN A 230 -3.17 4.91 8.99
CA GLN A 230 -1.97 4.11 9.27
C GLN A 230 -0.69 4.92 9.08
N GLN A 231 -0.57 5.66 7.98
CA GLN A 231 0.60 6.50 7.70
C GLN A 231 0.78 7.64 8.70
N GLY A 232 -0.32 8.18 9.24
CA GLY A 232 -0.27 9.23 10.26
C GLY A 232 0.13 8.70 11.65
N ILE A 233 -0.39 7.57 12.08
CA ILE A 233 -0.23 7.05 13.45
C ILE A 233 1.08 6.25 13.60
N GLN A 234 1.49 5.50 12.59
CA GLN A 234 2.67 4.63 12.63
C GLN A 234 3.97 5.35 13.05
N PRO A 235 4.30 6.55 12.53
CA PRO A 235 5.46 7.30 12.98
C PRO A 235 5.40 7.74 14.44
N ILE A 236 4.20 8.05 14.95
CA ILE A 236 3.99 8.43 16.34
C ILE A 236 4.32 7.25 17.26
N ILE A 237 3.85 6.04 16.91
CA ILE A 237 4.19 4.82 17.63
C ILE A 237 5.70 4.60 17.61
N GLY A 238 6.34 4.67 16.43
CA GLY A 238 7.76 4.42 16.26
C GLY A 238 8.64 5.40 17.04
N PHE A 239 8.34 6.69 16.97
CA PHE A 239 9.07 7.71 17.70
C PHE A 239 8.97 7.51 19.22
N ASN A 240 7.76 7.35 19.76
CA ASN A 240 7.56 7.17 21.19
C ASN A 240 8.13 5.84 21.70
N PHE A 241 8.08 4.77 20.89
CA PHE A 241 8.72 3.49 21.19
C PHE A 241 10.26 3.64 21.26
N GLY A 242 10.84 4.38 20.30
CA GLY A 242 12.26 4.72 20.32
C GLY A 242 12.66 5.53 21.56
N ALA A 243 11.83 6.50 21.95
CA ALA A 243 12.00 7.35 23.13
C ALA A 243 11.68 6.66 24.47
N ARG A 244 11.32 5.37 24.47
CA ARG A 244 10.89 4.57 25.64
C ARG A 244 9.68 5.15 26.40
N ARG A 245 8.84 5.94 25.72
CA ARG A 245 7.62 6.52 26.32
C ARG A 245 6.44 5.59 26.12
N MET A 246 6.42 4.47 26.87
CA MET A 246 5.44 3.41 26.68
C MET A 246 3.98 3.84 26.94
N ASP A 247 3.75 4.83 27.78
CA ASP A 247 2.41 5.40 27.99
C ASP A 247 1.87 6.03 26.70
N ARG A 248 2.70 6.81 26.00
CA ARG A 248 2.34 7.42 24.72
C ARG A 248 2.20 6.37 23.61
N VAL A 249 3.04 5.32 23.62
CA VAL A 249 2.89 4.18 22.71
C VAL A 249 1.54 3.52 22.91
N ARG A 250 1.14 3.25 24.16
CA ARG A 250 -0.16 2.66 24.50
C ARG A 250 -1.33 3.53 24.01
N GLN A 251 -1.25 4.82 24.23
CA GLN A 251 -2.26 5.76 23.75
C GLN A 251 -2.35 5.78 22.22
N ALA A 252 -1.21 5.88 21.51
CA ALA A 252 -1.18 5.87 20.04
C ALA A 252 -1.72 4.55 19.46
N ILE A 253 -1.39 3.41 20.07
CA ILE A 253 -1.93 2.10 19.68
C ILE A 253 -3.45 2.06 19.86
N ARG A 254 -3.97 2.54 21.00
CA ARG A 254 -5.42 2.61 21.23
C ARG A 254 -6.11 3.44 20.14
N VAL A 255 -5.56 4.60 19.83
CA VAL A 255 -6.07 5.46 18.74
C VAL A 255 -6.00 4.75 17.40
N ALA A 256 -4.90 4.02 17.11
CA ALA A 256 -4.77 3.24 15.87
C ALA A 256 -5.89 2.21 15.73
N PHE A 257 -6.14 1.40 16.77
CA PHE A 257 -7.22 0.40 16.73
C PHE A 257 -8.59 1.03 16.59
N ILE A 258 -8.91 2.06 17.38
CA ILE A 258 -10.19 2.76 17.30
C ILE A 258 -10.38 3.35 15.91
N ALA A 259 -9.41 4.09 15.38
CA ALA A 259 -9.50 4.72 14.07
C ALA A 259 -9.67 3.68 12.95
N GLN A 260 -8.89 2.59 12.97
CA GLN A 260 -8.96 1.54 11.94
C GLN A 260 -10.28 0.78 11.99
N ILE A 261 -10.70 0.33 13.17
CA ILE A 261 -11.96 -0.43 13.32
C ILE A 261 -13.16 0.46 12.97
N THR A 262 -13.20 1.69 13.52
CA THR A 262 -14.33 2.59 13.28
C THR A 262 -14.42 3.00 11.82
N SER A 263 -13.31 3.44 11.20
CA SER A 263 -13.30 3.86 9.79
C SER A 263 -13.64 2.69 8.87
N ALA A 264 -13.04 1.51 9.09
CA ALA A 264 -13.35 0.32 8.31
C ALA A 264 -14.83 -0.04 8.43
N THR A 265 -15.37 -0.14 9.66
CA THR A 265 -16.76 -0.52 9.90
C THR A 265 -17.74 0.51 9.31
N VAL A 266 -17.53 1.80 9.56
CA VAL A 266 -18.46 2.85 9.09
C VAL A 266 -18.50 2.91 7.57
N LEU A 267 -17.33 2.98 6.92
CA LEU A 267 -17.25 3.10 5.46
C LEU A 267 -17.86 1.88 4.77
N VAL A 268 -17.55 0.69 5.27
CA VAL A 268 -18.06 -0.55 4.69
C VAL A 268 -19.56 -0.72 4.95
N SER A 269 -20.06 -0.29 6.12
CA SER A 269 -21.49 -0.31 6.40
C SER A 269 -22.28 0.61 5.46
N ILE A 270 -21.71 1.76 5.08
CA ILE A 270 -22.32 2.66 4.08
C ILE A 270 -22.39 1.97 2.71
N LEU A 271 -21.30 1.33 2.29
CA LEU A 271 -21.27 0.60 1.02
C LEU A 271 -22.27 -0.59 1.02
N ALA A 272 -22.35 -1.31 2.13
CA ALA A 272 -23.28 -2.44 2.28
C ALA A 272 -24.75 -2.02 2.38
N ALA A 273 -25.02 -0.82 2.91
CA ALA A 273 -26.39 -0.30 3.05
C ALA A 273 -26.96 0.24 1.72
N PHE A 274 -26.08 0.78 0.85
CA PHE A 274 -26.52 1.43 -0.40
C PHE A 274 -25.75 0.88 -1.64
N PRO A 275 -25.64 -0.44 -1.82
CA PRO A 275 -24.80 -1.02 -2.87
C PRO A 275 -25.28 -0.66 -4.29
N SER A 276 -26.60 -0.60 -4.51
CA SER A 276 -27.20 -0.25 -5.79
C SER A 276 -26.90 1.18 -6.21
N VAL A 277 -26.87 2.12 -5.26
CA VAL A 277 -26.57 3.53 -5.52
C VAL A 277 -25.11 3.67 -6.01
N PHE A 278 -24.19 3.00 -5.33
CA PHE A 278 -22.78 3.05 -5.72
C PHE A 278 -22.51 2.31 -7.04
N ALA A 279 -23.19 1.17 -7.27
CA ALA A 279 -23.08 0.43 -8.52
C ALA A 279 -23.55 1.26 -9.72
N ALA A 280 -24.63 2.02 -9.57
CA ALA A 280 -25.18 2.88 -10.62
C ALA A 280 -24.23 4.00 -11.09
N TRP A 281 -23.21 4.35 -10.31
CA TRP A 281 -22.16 5.29 -10.75
C TRP A 281 -21.23 4.69 -11.81
N PHE A 282 -21.15 3.36 -11.91
CA PHE A 282 -20.22 2.66 -12.79
C PHE A 282 -20.92 2.04 -14.02
N THR A 283 -22.19 1.67 -13.89
CA THR A 283 -22.91 0.95 -14.94
C THR A 283 -24.40 1.24 -14.92
N SER A 284 -25.03 1.14 -16.11
CA SER A 284 -26.48 1.20 -16.27
C SER A 284 -27.11 -0.20 -16.44
N SER A 285 -26.32 -1.31 -16.44
CA SER A 285 -26.82 -2.67 -16.57
C SER A 285 -27.58 -3.11 -15.30
N PRO A 286 -28.86 -3.43 -15.37
CA PRO A 286 -29.64 -3.90 -14.23
C PRO A 286 -29.09 -5.21 -13.65
N GLU A 287 -28.55 -6.09 -14.49
CA GLU A 287 -27.99 -7.38 -14.10
C GLU A 287 -26.76 -7.21 -13.23
N VAL A 288 -25.80 -6.38 -13.67
CA VAL A 288 -24.59 -6.06 -12.91
C VAL A 288 -24.93 -5.36 -11.60
N ILE A 289 -25.84 -4.38 -11.61
CA ILE A 289 -26.31 -3.71 -10.39
C ILE A 289 -26.94 -4.72 -9.42
N GLY A 290 -27.75 -5.66 -9.93
CA GLY A 290 -28.36 -6.72 -9.13
C GLY A 290 -27.33 -7.66 -8.49
N ILE A 291 -26.24 -8.00 -9.21
CA ILE A 291 -25.13 -8.81 -8.67
C ILE A 291 -24.38 -8.04 -7.59
N VAL A 292 -23.99 -6.80 -7.86
CA VAL A 292 -23.31 -5.95 -6.88
C VAL A 292 -24.14 -5.78 -5.61
N THR A 293 -25.45 -5.55 -5.76
CA THR A 293 -26.37 -5.38 -4.62
C THR A 293 -26.40 -6.62 -3.71
N ARG A 294 -26.34 -7.82 -4.29
CA ARG A 294 -26.33 -9.08 -3.53
C ARG A 294 -24.95 -9.43 -2.97
N MET A 295 -23.88 -9.21 -3.75
CA MET A 295 -22.54 -9.70 -3.41
C MET A 295 -21.72 -8.71 -2.58
N MET A 296 -21.97 -7.41 -2.68
CA MET A 296 -21.22 -6.41 -1.91
C MET A 296 -21.34 -6.60 -0.39
N PRO A 297 -22.56 -6.75 0.21
CA PRO A 297 -22.66 -6.99 1.65
C PRO A 297 -21.91 -8.25 2.10
N VAL A 298 -21.93 -9.30 1.26
CA VAL A 298 -21.20 -10.54 1.52
C VAL A 298 -19.70 -10.29 1.52
N PHE A 299 -19.18 -9.64 0.46
CA PHE A 299 -17.76 -9.40 0.27
C PHE A 299 -17.14 -8.54 1.40
N VAL A 300 -17.88 -7.56 1.90
CA VAL A 300 -17.38 -6.63 2.91
C VAL A 300 -17.65 -7.08 4.37
N ALA A 301 -18.34 -8.18 4.59
CA ALA A 301 -18.77 -8.61 5.93
C ALA A 301 -17.62 -8.80 6.94
N GLY A 302 -16.42 -9.18 6.47
CA GLY A 302 -15.23 -9.37 7.30
C GLY A 302 -14.47 -8.09 7.66
N TRP A 303 -14.72 -6.99 6.98
CA TRP A 303 -13.88 -5.77 7.08
C TRP A 303 -13.88 -5.10 8.44
N GLY A 304 -14.97 -5.17 9.21
CA GLY A 304 -14.98 -4.67 10.57
C GLY A 304 -13.96 -5.36 11.47
N VAL A 305 -13.86 -6.69 11.34
CA VAL A 305 -12.85 -7.50 12.06
C VAL A 305 -11.46 -7.29 11.47
N PHE A 306 -11.34 -7.11 10.16
CA PHE A 306 -10.09 -6.76 9.49
C PHE A 306 -9.47 -5.46 10.00
N GLY A 307 -10.29 -4.50 10.47
CA GLY A 307 -9.80 -3.29 11.15
C GLY A 307 -8.89 -3.60 12.34
N ILE A 308 -9.09 -4.75 13.03
CA ILE A 308 -8.20 -5.23 14.11
C ILE A 308 -6.83 -5.57 13.53
N GLN A 309 -6.77 -6.28 12.41
CA GLN A 309 -5.51 -6.59 11.74
C GLN A 309 -4.78 -5.33 11.29
N MET A 310 -5.50 -4.36 10.71
CA MET A 310 -4.89 -3.10 10.27
C MET A 310 -4.28 -2.33 11.45
N GLY A 311 -4.99 -2.27 12.60
CA GLY A 311 -4.47 -1.66 13.83
C GLY A 311 -3.25 -2.40 14.38
N ALA A 312 -3.31 -3.73 14.43
CA ALA A 312 -2.19 -4.58 14.87
C ALA A 312 -0.98 -4.43 13.94
N GLN A 313 -1.18 -4.44 12.62
CA GLN A 313 -0.13 -4.24 11.62
C GLN A 313 0.55 -2.87 11.78
N CYS A 314 -0.25 -1.80 11.93
CA CYS A 314 0.23 -0.45 12.19
C CYS A 314 1.14 -0.41 13.44
N ALA A 315 0.70 -1.02 14.53
CA ALA A 315 1.43 -1.04 15.79
C ALA A 315 2.71 -1.89 15.68
N LEU A 316 2.64 -3.09 15.11
CA LEU A 316 3.80 -3.99 14.94
C LEU A 316 4.88 -3.38 14.06
N VAL A 317 4.50 -2.80 12.92
CA VAL A 317 5.45 -2.11 12.03
C VAL A 317 6.02 -0.87 12.71
N GLY A 318 5.19 -0.07 13.39
CA GLY A 318 5.63 1.09 14.15
C GLY A 318 6.64 0.74 15.24
N MET A 319 6.46 -0.37 15.95
CA MET A 319 7.41 -0.88 16.95
C MET A 319 8.58 -1.67 16.34
N GLY A 320 8.66 -1.80 15.03
CA GLY A 320 9.74 -2.51 14.33
C GLY A 320 9.68 -4.05 14.43
N GLN A 321 8.51 -4.62 14.72
CA GLN A 321 8.27 -6.06 14.89
C GLN A 321 8.08 -6.75 13.52
N ALA A 322 9.18 -6.89 12.77
CA ALA A 322 9.16 -7.35 11.38
C ALA A 322 8.62 -8.79 11.23
N LYS A 323 9.02 -9.72 12.09
CA LYS A 323 8.63 -11.13 11.98
C LYS A 323 7.11 -11.31 12.09
N GLN A 324 6.51 -10.68 13.08
CA GLN A 324 5.06 -10.73 13.33
C GLN A 324 4.28 -10.06 12.20
N SER A 325 4.78 -8.92 11.71
CA SER A 325 4.19 -8.19 10.59
C SER A 325 4.18 -9.03 9.30
N VAL A 326 5.31 -9.67 8.96
CA VAL A 326 5.42 -10.55 7.79
C VAL A 326 4.53 -11.77 7.92
N PHE A 327 4.49 -12.40 9.12
CA PHE A 327 3.60 -13.52 9.37
C PHE A 327 2.14 -13.17 9.09
N LEU A 328 1.64 -12.04 9.58
CA LEU A 328 0.26 -11.60 9.34
C LEU A 328 -0.03 -11.36 7.85
N ALA A 329 0.93 -10.77 7.11
CA ALA A 329 0.77 -10.55 5.68
C ALA A 329 0.66 -11.87 4.89
N ILE A 330 1.53 -12.85 5.19
CA ILE A 330 1.52 -14.17 4.56
C ILE A 330 0.26 -14.94 4.97
N PHE A 331 -0.09 -14.93 6.26
CA PHE A 331 -1.23 -15.66 6.79
C PHE A 331 -2.52 -15.26 6.09
N ARG A 332 -2.82 -13.94 6.03
CA ARG A 332 -4.05 -13.45 5.40
C ARG A 332 -4.13 -13.79 3.91
N LYS A 333 -3.10 -13.41 3.16
CA LYS A 333 -3.16 -13.44 1.69
C LYS A 333 -2.83 -14.82 1.11
N ILE A 334 -1.77 -15.46 1.60
CA ILE A 334 -1.26 -16.71 1.00
C ILE A 334 -1.89 -17.93 1.66
N ILE A 335 -1.96 -17.96 3.01
CA ILE A 335 -2.44 -19.14 3.73
C ILE A 335 -3.96 -19.21 3.75
N MET A 336 -4.65 -18.06 3.88
CA MET A 336 -6.11 -18.05 3.98
C MET A 336 -6.78 -17.73 2.65
N LEU A 337 -6.51 -16.57 2.06
CA LEU A 337 -7.31 -16.07 0.93
C LEU A 337 -7.15 -16.90 -0.34
N VAL A 338 -5.91 -17.20 -0.76
CA VAL A 338 -5.68 -17.96 -2.01
C VAL A 338 -6.31 -19.36 -1.94
N PRO A 339 -6.10 -20.19 -0.90
CA PRO A 339 -6.76 -21.48 -0.83
C PRO A 339 -8.28 -21.38 -0.77
N LEU A 340 -8.86 -20.43 -0.03
CA LEU A 340 -10.29 -20.22 0.03
C LEU A 340 -10.86 -19.83 -1.34
N ALA A 341 -10.21 -18.91 -2.05
CA ALA A 341 -10.64 -18.48 -3.38
C ALA A 341 -10.60 -19.61 -4.43
N LEU A 342 -9.70 -20.57 -4.26
CA LEU A 342 -9.58 -21.73 -5.14
C LEU A 342 -10.54 -22.87 -4.76
N THR A 343 -10.80 -23.09 -3.47
CA THR A 343 -11.57 -24.26 -3.01
C THR A 343 -13.07 -23.98 -2.84
N LEU A 344 -13.47 -22.84 -2.30
CA LEU A 344 -14.88 -22.50 -2.06
C LEU A 344 -15.75 -22.53 -3.33
N PRO A 345 -15.26 -22.06 -4.49
CA PRO A 345 -16.07 -22.09 -5.72
C PRO A 345 -16.48 -23.50 -6.16
N HIS A 346 -15.72 -24.55 -5.80
CA HIS A 346 -16.07 -25.92 -6.12
C HIS A 346 -17.32 -26.42 -5.35
N TRP A 347 -17.61 -25.83 -4.19
CA TRP A 347 -18.72 -26.26 -3.33
C TRP A 347 -19.95 -25.36 -3.43
N ILE A 348 -19.73 -24.05 -3.54
CA ILE A 348 -20.83 -23.06 -3.50
C ILE A 348 -20.83 -22.12 -4.71
N GLY A 349 -20.15 -22.51 -5.80
CA GLY A 349 -20.14 -21.77 -7.05
C GLY A 349 -19.51 -20.38 -6.91
N VAL A 350 -19.97 -19.45 -7.72
CA VAL A 350 -19.45 -18.08 -7.79
C VAL A 350 -19.46 -17.34 -6.46
N THR A 351 -20.46 -17.59 -5.60
CA THR A 351 -20.55 -16.98 -4.26
C THR A 351 -19.35 -17.32 -3.38
N GLY A 352 -18.72 -18.48 -3.62
CA GLY A 352 -17.50 -18.89 -2.91
C GLY A 352 -16.33 -17.95 -3.09
N ILE A 353 -16.21 -17.32 -4.26
CA ILE A 353 -15.15 -16.34 -4.55
C ILE A 353 -15.38 -15.09 -3.71
N PHE A 354 -16.63 -14.61 -3.62
CA PHE A 354 -16.96 -13.44 -2.80
C PHE A 354 -16.85 -13.71 -1.30
N LEU A 355 -17.10 -14.95 -0.85
CA LEU A 355 -16.96 -15.33 0.56
C LEU A 355 -15.51 -15.56 0.99
N ALA A 356 -14.58 -15.79 0.07
CA ALA A 356 -13.18 -16.01 0.39
C ALA A 356 -12.55 -14.83 1.14
N GLU A 357 -12.83 -13.58 0.70
CA GLU A 357 -12.30 -12.36 1.33
C GLU A 357 -12.78 -12.18 2.77
N PRO A 358 -14.10 -12.15 3.08
CA PRO A 358 -14.57 -11.93 4.45
C PRO A 358 -14.16 -13.04 5.42
N ILE A 359 -14.06 -14.30 4.99
CA ILE A 359 -13.56 -15.38 5.84
C ILE A 359 -12.07 -15.17 6.14
N SER A 360 -11.28 -14.82 5.13
CA SER A 360 -9.86 -14.50 5.30
C SER A 360 -9.67 -13.28 6.22
N ASP A 361 -10.47 -12.24 6.05
CA ASP A 361 -10.41 -11.01 6.85
C ASP A 361 -10.78 -11.26 8.32
N ALA A 362 -11.86 -11.99 8.57
CA ALA A 362 -12.30 -12.30 9.92
C ALA A 362 -11.27 -13.18 10.65
N THR A 363 -10.80 -14.26 10.02
CA THR A 363 -9.81 -15.15 10.63
C THR A 363 -8.48 -14.45 10.88
N SER A 364 -8.01 -13.66 9.92
CA SER A 364 -6.76 -12.92 10.07
C SER A 364 -6.86 -11.78 11.09
N GLY A 365 -8.02 -11.13 11.22
CA GLY A 365 -8.25 -10.14 12.26
C GLY A 365 -8.16 -10.73 13.67
N ILE A 366 -8.75 -11.92 13.89
CA ILE A 366 -8.66 -12.64 15.16
C ILE A 366 -7.22 -13.03 15.47
N VAL A 367 -6.53 -13.66 14.51
CA VAL A 367 -5.12 -14.07 14.66
C VAL A 367 -4.22 -12.88 14.93
N ALA A 368 -4.45 -11.75 14.22
CA ALA A 368 -3.70 -10.52 14.41
C ALA A 368 -3.90 -9.94 15.83
N GLY A 369 -5.13 -9.95 16.35
CA GLY A 369 -5.43 -9.50 17.70
C GLY A 369 -4.70 -10.34 18.76
N ILE A 370 -4.72 -11.66 18.63
CA ILE A 370 -4.03 -12.57 19.54
C ILE A 370 -2.51 -12.38 19.46
N LEU A 371 -1.94 -12.39 18.26
CA LEU A 371 -0.50 -12.22 18.06
C LEU A 371 -0.01 -10.85 18.57
N PHE A 372 -0.78 -9.81 18.33
CA PHE A 372 -0.48 -8.47 18.83
C PHE A 372 -0.49 -8.45 20.37
N TYR A 373 -1.52 -9.01 21.01
CA TYR A 373 -1.63 -9.06 22.47
C TYR A 373 -0.43 -9.77 23.10
N VAL A 374 -0.06 -10.96 22.58
CA VAL A 374 1.09 -11.72 23.07
C VAL A 374 2.39 -10.95 22.90
N THR A 375 2.61 -10.38 21.70
CA THR A 375 3.83 -9.60 21.40
C THR A 375 3.93 -8.35 22.26
N TYR A 376 2.84 -7.61 22.39
CA TYR A 376 2.80 -6.39 23.18
C TYR A 376 3.08 -6.66 24.67
N ARG A 377 2.45 -7.70 25.22
CA ARG A 377 2.67 -8.11 26.62
C ARG A 377 4.13 -8.52 26.88
N SER A 378 4.78 -9.18 25.92
CA SER A 378 6.21 -9.55 26.06
C SER A 378 7.12 -8.30 26.05
N LEU A 379 6.81 -7.31 25.21
CA LEU A 379 7.58 -6.07 25.13
C LEU A 379 7.43 -5.20 26.38
N THR A 380 6.23 -5.08 26.94
CA THR A 380 5.98 -4.32 28.16
C THR A 380 6.66 -4.96 29.38
N ARG A 381 6.60 -6.29 29.54
CA ARG A 381 7.32 -7.00 30.61
C ARG A 381 8.83 -6.82 30.53
N ALA A 382 9.40 -6.84 29.31
CA ALA A 382 10.83 -6.64 29.13
C ALA A 382 11.28 -5.22 29.46
N ASP A 383 10.41 -4.23 29.29
CA ASP A 383 10.69 -2.82 29.66
C ASP A 383 10.59 -2.64 31.19
N ASP A 384 9.56 -3.21 31.82
CA ASP A 384 9.39 -3.18 33.27
C ASP A 384 10.56 -3.87 34.01
N ALA A 385 11.08 -4.96 33.45
CA ALA A 385 12.24 -5.67 34.02
C ALA A 385 13.56 -4.91 33.90
N LYS A 386 13.68 -3.98 32.93
CA LYS A 386 14.87 -3.13 32.77
C LYS A 386 14.82 -1.85 33.60
N ASN A 387 13.66 -1.48 34.07
CA ASN A 387 13.44 -0.29 34.88
C ASN A 387 13.43 -0.60 36.40
N ARG A 388 13.51 -1.89 36.77
CA ARG A 388 13.80 -2.39 38.12
C ARG A 388 15.28 -2.69 38.26
#